data_d3450964dccc19cc82da725fc1a3cb44
#
_entry.id   d3450964dccc19cc82da725fc1a3cb44
#
_cell.length_a   1.000
_cell.length_b   1.000
_cell.length_c   1.000
_cell.angle_alpha   90.00
_cell.angle_beta   90.00
_cell.angle_gamma   90.00
#
_symmetry.space_group_name_H-M   'P 1'
#
loop_
_entity.id
_entity.type
_entity.pdbx_description
1 polymer ?
#
loop_
_entity_poly.entity_id
_entity_poly.type
_entity_poly.pdbx_seq_one_letter_code
_entity_poly.pdbx_strand_id
1 'polypeptide(L)'
;MTEIQITRIAADDESALLTWNDVMRTAYTEGRTAAWWRSAETTLTQFAHPRPGGQDIALAGRLGEEIIGGVEISLSPETPTDIELGVLSAHRRQGFGTALAEAAAQFLDDGDDSSEIVQTETYCPAGVAFAQAHGMSIGNEEHRLLLDLPAYLDADANRYKDSGASTVVPVIREDPDFSVTSWIGACPEEVLESWTQLRVQMDEDVPVGFLTRSATHASTAAIRSHEERMEEQGWTLVSSMAHVGELAVGYTEIMVSSHDPQIVIQEDTLVDRAYRGRGIGRALKVANLRQLPAVAATASAKWVQTYTATDNEPMLALNRDLGFFIADTMTALEKKSDHSRA
;
A
#
# COMPACT_ATOMS: atom_id res chain seq x y z
N MET A 1 25.19 19.26 23.89
CA MET A 1 24.29 18.67 22.88
C MET A 1 22.93 18.58 23.53
N THR A 2 21.89 19.15 22.93
CA THR A 2 20.53 19.02 23.45
C THR A 2 20.10 17.57 23.27
N GLU A 3 19.72 16.92 24.35
CA GLU A 3 19.38 15.50 24.39
C GLU A 3 17.97 15.32 23.80
N ILE A 4 17.81 14.37 22.88
CA ILE A 4 16.51 13.98 22.36
C ILE A 4 15.78 13.17 23.43
N GLN A 5 14.53 13.48 23.68
CA GLN A 5 13.63 12.66 24.48
C GLN A 5 12.74 11.84 23.55
N ILE A 6 12.69 10.53 23.76
CA ILE A 6 11.83 9.64 22.99
C ILE A 6 10.73 9.16 23.92
N THR A 7 9.47 9.38 23.50
CA THR A 7 8.29 9.03 24.27
C THR A 7 7.29 8.29 23.41
N ARG A 8 6.68 7.24 23.97
CA ARG A 8 5.52 6.59 23.32
C ARG A 8 4.31 7.52 23.44
N ILE A 9 3.58 7.66 22.35
CA ILE A 9 2.29 8.36 22.32
C ILE A 9 1.20 7.34 22.64
N ALA A 10 0.29 7.70 23.55
CA ALA A 10 -0.87 6.86 23.83
C ALA A 10 -1.85 6.89 22.65
N ALA A 11 -2.45 5.76 22.32
CA ALA A 11 -3.37 5.64 21.17
C ALA A 11 -4.63 6.53 21.31
N ASP A 12 -4.98 6.92 22.53
CA ASP A 12 -6.09 7.82 22.87
C ASP A 12 -5.67 9.30 23.01
N ASP A 13 -4.37 9.63 22.89
CA ASP A 13 -3.89 11.01 22.83
C ASP A 13 -3.93 11.53 21.39
N GLU A 14 -5.14 11.84 20.91
CA GLU A 14 -5.38 12.33 19.55
C GLU A 14 -4.51 13.55 19.21
N SER A 15 -4.34 14.50 20.14
CA SER A 15 -3.57 15.72 19.89
C SER A 15 -2.09 15.43 19.64
N ALA A 16 -1.49 14.55 20.43
CA ALA A 16 -0.11 14.13 20.26
C ALA A 16 0.07 13.30 18.99
N LEU A 17 -0.88 12.39 18.69
CA LEU A 17 -0.87 11.60 17.45
C LEU A 17 -0.94 12.48 16.21
N LEU A 18 -1.80 13.50 16.20
CA LEU A 18 -1.92 14.40 15.05
C LEU A 18 -0.66 15.26 14.86
N THR A 19 -0.06 15.75 15.94
CA THR A 19 1.21 16.50 15.87
C THR A 19 2.34 15.59 15.33
N TRP A 20 2.42 14.37 15.81
CA TRP A 20 3.39 13.37 15.35
C TRP A 20 3.14 13.01 13.87
N ASN A 21 1.89 12.80 13.48
CA ASN A 21 1.53 12.49 12.10
C ASN A 21 1.95 13.60 11.12
N ASP A 22 1.80 14.88 11.50
CA ASP A 22 2.25 16.00 10.66
C ASP A 22 3.77 16.02 10.47
N VAL A 23 4.53 15.67 11.51
CA VAL A 23 5.99 15.53 11.43
C VAL A 23 6.39 14.37 10.54
N MET A 24 5.76 13.22 10.71
CA MET A 24 6.02 12.03 9.89
C MET A 24 5.66 12.28 8.43
N ARG A 25 4.50 12.89 8.16
CA ARG A 25 4.08 13.30 6.81
C ARG A 25 5.13 14.22 6.17
N THR A 26 5.57 15.25 6.90
CA THR A 26 6.57 16.19 6.40
C THR A 26 7.87 15.48 6.06
N ALA A 27 8.36 14.63 6.95
CA ALA A 27 9.60 13.88 6.75
C ALA A 27 9.53 12.90 5.57
N TYR A 28 8.36 12.28 5.35
CA TYR A 28 8.12 11.28 4.32
C TYR A 28 7.88 11.89 2.93
N THR A 29 7.17 13.04 2.86
CA THR A 29 6.74 13.61 1.57
C THR A 29 7.73 14.62 1.01
N GLU A 30 8.67 15.11 1.83
CA GLU A 30 9.62 16.14 1.44
C GLU A 30 10.43 15.76 0.19
N GLY A 31 10.34 16.59 -0.86
CA GLY A 31 11.06 16.39 -2.13
C GLY A 31 10.48 15.29 -3.03
N ARG A 32 9.36 14.68 -2.68
CA ARG A 32 8.71 13.62 -3.45
C ARG A 32 7.47 14.13 -4.18
N THR A 33 7.29 13.74 -5.43
CA THR A 33 6.11 14.11 -6.24
C THR A 33 4.91 13.31 -5.80
N ALA A 34 3.83 13.98 -5.36
CA ALA A 34 2.56 13.38 -4.97
C ALA A 34 2.76 12.13 -4.07
N ALA A 35 3.68 12.24 -3.10
CA ALA A 35 3.86 11.19 -2.12
C ALA A 35 2.63 11.14 -1.22
N TRP A 36 2.07 9.95 -1.06
CA TRP A 36 0.94 9.73 -0.18
C TRP A 36 1.43 9.45 1.24
N TRP A 37 0.85 10.16 2.18
CA TRP A 37 0.90 9.87 3.60
C TRP A 37 -0.50 10.08 4.15
N ARG A 38 -0.95 9.19 5.01
CA ARG A 38 -2.30 9.21 5.55
C ARG A 38 -2.67 10.54 6.23
N SER A 39 -3.94 10.91 6.13
CA SER A 39 -4.51 12.09 6.78
C SER A 39 -4.58 11.95 8.31
N ALA A 40 -4.99 13.03 8.97
CA ALA A 40 -5.31 13.03 10.38
C ALA A 40 -6.38 11.99 10.72
N GLU A 41 -7.46 11.98 9.96
CA GLU A 41 -8.59 11.08 10.15
C GLU A 41 -8.18 9.61 9.98
N THR A 42 -7.44 9.30 8.91
CA THR A 42 -6.92 7.94 8.67
C THR A 42 -5.99 7.50 9.81
N THR A 43 -5.12 8.40 10.30
CA THR A 43 -4.23 8.10 11.42
C THR A 43 -5.02 7.77 12.68
N LEU A 44 -5.97 8.62 13.07
CA LEU A 44 -6.78 8.37 14.26
C LEU A 44 -7.56 7.06 14.15
N THR A 45 -8.16 6.78 13.00
CA THR A 45 -8.90 5.55 12.76
C THR A 45 -8.01 4.31 12.84
N GLN A 46 -6.80 4.36 12.27
CA GLN A 46 -5.84 3.26 12.30
C GLN A 46 -5.44 2.92 13.74
N PHE A 47 -5.08 3.93 14.55
CA PHE A 47 -4.68 3.71 15.94
C PHE A 47 -5.84 3.28 16.84
N ALA A 48 -7.10 3.67 16.51
CA ALA A 48 -8.29 3.24 17.21
C ALA A 48 -8.72 1.82 16.84
N HIS A 49 -8.49 1.38 15.60
CA HIS A 49 -8.92 0.09 15.04
C HIS A 49 -7.75 -0.67 14.40
N PRO A 50 -6.76 -1.13 15.19
CA PRO A 50 -5.65 -1.91 14.68
C PRO A 50 -6.12 -3.25 14.08
N ARG A 51 -5.24 -3.91 13.33
CA ARG A 51 -5.51 -5.25 12.81
C ARG A 51 -5.79 -6.22 13.98
N PRO A 52 -6.66 -7.24 13.80
CA PRO A 52 -6.90 -8.24 14.85
C PRO A 52 -5.61 -8.87 15.36
N GLY A 53 -5.38 -8.81 16.67
CA GLY A 53 -4.15 -9.29 17.30
C GLY A 53 -2.90 -8.44 17.04
N GLY A 54 -3.03 -7.34 16.27
CA GLY A 54 -1.95 -6.42 15.99
C GLY A 54 -1.96 -5.18 16.89
N GLN A 55 -0.93 -4.36 16.78
CA GLN A 55 -0.80 -3.09 17.46
C GLN A 55 0.00 -2.10 16.61
N ASP A 56 -0.48 -0.86 16.54
CA ASP A 56 0.27 0.27 15.98
C ASP A 56 0.80 1.15 17.13
N ILE A 57 2.10 1.48 17.08
CA ILE A 57 2.80 2.20 18.13
C ILE A 57 3.48 3.41 17.54
N ALA A 58 3.24 4.59 18.09
CA ALA A 58 3.91 5.82 17.73
C ALA A 58 4.93 6.21 18.80
N LEU A 59 6.20 6.39 18.38
CA LEU A 59 7.25 6.98 19.20
C LEU A 59 7.56 8.38 18.67
N ALA A 60 7.52 9.38 19.54
CA ALA A 60 7.89 10.75 19.22
C ALA A 60 9.30 11.08 19.72
N GLY A 61 10.14 11.58 18.82
CA GLY A 61 11.43 12.16 19.16
C GLY A 61 11.30 13.66 19.35
N ARG A 62 11.56 14.13 20.57
CA ARG A 62 11.37 15.54 20.98
C ARG A 62 12.70 16.22 21.25
N LEU A 63 12.76 17.50 20.87
CA LEU A 63 13.82 18.42 21.24
C LEU A 63 13.18 19.57 22.04
N GLY A 64 13.20 19.48 23.36
CA GLY A 64 12.36 20.30 24.23
C GLY A 64 10.88 19.89 24.04
N GLU A 65 10.02 20.86 23.68
CA GLU A 65 8.60 20.60 23.45
C GLU A 65 8.27 20.20 22.00
N GLU A 66 9.20 20.39 21.07
CA GLU A 66 8.99 20.18 19.63
C GLU A 66 9.23 18.71 19.25
N ILE A 67 8.31 18.09 18.49
CA ILE A 67 8.52 16.80 17.83
C ILE A 67 9.32 17.05 16.55
N ILE A 68 10.51 16.44 16.45
CA ILE A 68 11.44 16.61 15.32
C ILE A 68 11.57 15.38 14.44
N GLY A 69 10.98 14.29 14.86
CA GLY A 69 10.95 13.01 14.17
C GLY A 69 10.14 11.99 14.95
N GLY A 70 9.97 10.83 14.38
CA GLY A 70 9.22 9.75 15.02
C GLY A 70 9.48 8.40 14.40
N VAL A 71 8.90 7.40 15.03
CA VAL A 71 8.84 6.02 14.54
C VAL A 71 7.42 5.53 14.68
N GLU A 72 6.95 4.85 13.67
CA GLU A 72 5.81 3.96 13.75
C GLU A 72 6.30 2.51 13.77
N ILE A 73 5.72 1.69 14.61
CA ILE A 73 5.96 0.26 14.69
C ILE A 73 4.60 -0.41 14.55
N SER A 74 4.43 -1.18 13.47
CA SER A 74 3.21 -1.97 13.24
C SER A 74 3.50 -3.43 13.53
N LEU A 75 2.91 -3.93 14.60
CA LEU A 75 3.02 -5.32 15.05
C LEU A 75 1.81 -6.12 14.53
N SER A 76 2.08 -7.32 14.06
CA SER A 76 1.05 -8.29 13.68
C SER A 76 1.55 -9.71 13.93
N PRO A 77 0.73 -10.63 14.41
CA PRO A 77 1.16 -12.01 14.65
C PRO A 77 1.43 -12.79 13.36
N GLU A 78 0.91 -12.32 12.22
CA GLU A 78 0.96 -13.05 10.94
C GLU A 78 1.93 -12.45 9.93
N THR A 79 2.46 -11.24 10.20
CA THR A 79 3.35 -10.53 9.28
C THR A 79 4.64 -10.11 9.98
N PRO A 80 5.72 -9.83 9.23
CA PRO A 80 6.86 -9.13 9.77
C PRO A 80 6.46 -7.83 10.47
N THR A 81 7.27 -7.39 11.43
CA THR A 81 7.10 -6.08 12.05
C THR A 81 7.53 -4.99 11.08
N ASP A 82 6.63 -4.07 10.75
CA ASP A 82 6.96 -2.91 9.93
C ASP A 82 7.40 -1.73 10.79
N ILE A 83 8.47 -1.04 10.36
CA ILE A 83 8.97 0.17 11.00
C ILE A 83 9.06 1.29 9.97
N GLU A 84 8.36 2.38 10.24
CA GLU A 84 8.53 3.65 9.54
C GLU A 84 9.22 4.67 10.44
N LEU A 85 10.36 5.22 9.99
CA LEU A 85 11.14 6.20 10.74
C LEU A 85 11.34 7.48 9.93
N GLY A 86 10.97 8.60 10.51
CA GLY A 86 11.12 9.92 9.90
C GLY A 86 11.80 10.93 10.81
N VAL A 87 12.69 11.76 10.23
CA VAL A 87 13.29 12.92 10.91
C VAL A 87 13.19 14.12 9.99
N LEU A 88 12.69 15.25 10.49
CA LEU A 88 12.63 16.50 9.75
C LEU A 88 14.00 16.89 9.19
N SER A 89 14.06 17.39 7.97
CA SER A 89 15.29 17.65 7.23
C SER A 89 16.27 18.55 8.00
N ALA A 90 15.76 19.58 8.69
CA ALA A 90 16.55 20.49 9.52
C ALA A 90 17.29 19.81 10.68
N HIS A 91 16.85 18.61 11.08
CA HIS A 91 17.38 17.86 12.21
C HIS A 91 18.13 16.58 11.81
N ARG A 92 18.24 16.31 10.51
CA ARG A 92 18.99 15.14 10.00
C ARG A 92 20.50 15.28 10.25
N ARG A 93 21.21 14.16 10.25
CA ARG A 93 22.68 14.06 10.43
C ARG A 93 23.22 14.56 11.77
N GLN A 94 22.36 14.56 12.81
CA GLN A 94 22.68 14.96 14.17
C GLN A 94 22.55 13.82 15.20
N GLY A 95 22.37 12.56 14.72
CA GLY A 95 22.21 11.37 15.56
C GLY A 95 20.76 11.04 15.95
N PHE A 96 19.79 11.91 15.63
CA PHE A 96 18.39 11.73 16.05
C PHE A 96 17.75 10.48 15.45
N GLY A 97 18.02 10.18 14.16
CA GLY A 97 17.53 8.96 13.53
C GLY A 97 18.06 7.70 14.23
N THR A 98 19.35 7.71 14.62
CA THR A 98 19.96 6.57 15.34
C THR A 98 19.30 6.38 16.71
N ALA A 99 19.09 7.46 17.47
CA ALA A 99 18.42 7.38 18.77
C ALA A 99 16.97 6.84 18.63
N LEU A 100 16.23 7.25 17.59
CA LEU A 100 14.90 6.73 17.32
C LEU A 100 14.91 5.23 16.94
N ALA A 101 15.89 4.81 16.11
CA ALA A 101 16.03 3.40 15.73
C ALA A 101 16.41 2.52 16.93
N GLU A 102 17.30 3.01 17.81
CA GLU A 102 17.69 2.32 19.06
C GLU A 102 16.48 2.20 20.00
N ALA A 103 15.65 3.23 20.14
CA ALA A 103 14.46 3.18 20.97
C ALA A 103 13.41 2.21 20.41
N ALA A 104 13.24 2.16 19.08
CA ALA A 104 12.37 1.17 18.45
C ALA A 104 12.88 -0.26 18.68
N ALA A 105 14.19 -0.51 18.53
CA ALA A 105 14.79 -1.80 18.78
C ALA A 105 14.60 -2.23 20.25
N GLN A 106 14.85 -1.33 21.21
CA GLN A 106 14.61 -1.59 22.62
C GLN A 106 13.14 -1.93 22.91
N PHE A 107 12.20 -1.19 22.28
CA PHE A 107 10.78 -1.48 22.43
C PHE A 107 10.44 -2.89 21.98
N LEU A 108 11.02 -3.35 20.86
CA LEU A 108 10.82 -4.70 20.34
C LEU A 108 11.47 -5.78 21.23
N ASP A 109 12.67 -5.50 21.76
CA ASP A 109 13.39 -6.44 22.65
C ASP A 109 12.67 -6.63 24.00
N ASP A 110 11.99 -5.59 24.50
CA ASP A 110 11.23 -5.62 25.76
C ASP A 110 9.84 -6.25 25.61
N GLY A 111 9.35 -6.45 24.37
CA GLY A 111 8.02 -7.00 24.07
C GLY A 111 8.03 -8.52 23.85
N ASP A 112 6.99 -9.21 24.36
CA ASP A 112 6.83 -10.66 24.16
C ASP A 112 6.29 -11.01 22.74
N ASP A 113 5.73 -10.04 22.00
CA ASP A 113 5.01 -10.22 20.74
C ASP A 113 5.80 -9.76 19.50
N SER A 114 7.10 -9.48 19.61
CA SER A 114 7.89 -9.03 18.47
C SER A 114 8.12 -10.17 17.47
N SER A 115 7.83 -9.92 16.20
CA SER A 115 8.25 -10.79 15.11
C SER A 115 9.79 -10.88 15.06
N GLU A 116 10.32 -12.06 14.76
CA GLU A 116 11.76 -12.25 14.50
C GLU A 116 12.23 -11.46 13.26
N ILE A 117 11.31 -10.88 12.50
CA ILE A 117 11.55 -10.22 11.23
C ILE A 117 11.06 -8.78 11.30
N VAL A 118 11.97 -7.85 11.02
CA VAL A 118 11.67 -6.41 10.93
C VAL A 118 11.87 -5.97 9.49
N GLN A 119 10.88 -5.27 8.94
CA GLN A 119 10.92 -4.67 7.61
C GLN A 119 10.80 -3.15 7.70
N THR A 120 11.31 -2.46 6.69
CA THR A 120 11.17 -1.02 6.50
C THR A 120 11.25 -0.68 5.03
N GLU A 121 10.70 0.46 4.66
CA GLU A 121 10.74 0.99 3.30
C GLU A 121 11.39 2.36 3.27
N THR A 122 12.06 2.67 2.18
CA THR A 122 12.62 4.00 1.96
C THR A 122 12.66 4.35 0.47
N TYR A 123 12.60 5.65 0.19
CA TYR A 123 12.56 6.20 -1.17
C TYR A 123 13.80 7.04 -1.47
N CYS A 124 14.83 6.95 -0.67
CA CYS A 124 16.06 7.71 -0.88
C CYS A 124 17.32 6.92 -0.51
N PRO A 125 18.45 7.16 -1.21
CA PRO A 125 19.71 6.48 -0.93
C PRO A 125 20.23 6.67 0.51
N ALA A 126 19.92 7.81 1.14
CA ALA A 126 20.30 8.06 2.53
C ALA A 126 19.55 7.16 3.51
N GLY A 127 18.27 6.86 3.25
CA GLY A 127 17.47 5.89 4.02
C GLY A 127 18.01 4.48 3.87
N VAL A 128 18.34 4.06 2.64
CA VAL A 128 18.98 2.76 2.37
C VAL A 128 20.27 2.61 3.17
N ALA A 129 21.17 3.59 3.08
CA ALA A 129 22.45 3.57 3.80
C ALA A 129 22.25 3.56 5.33
N PHE A 130 21.22 4.26 5.82
CA PHE A 130 20.87 4.29 7.25
C PHE A 130 20.37 2.90 7.72
N ALA A 131 19.42 2.30 7.01
CA ALA A 131 18.89 0.98 7.35
C ALA A 131 19.98 -0.10 7.30
N GLN A 132 20.84 -0.06 6.27
CA GLN A 132 22.00 -0.98 6.17
C GLN A 132 22.99 -0.81 7.33
N ALA A 133 23.24 0.42 7.81
CA ALA A 133 24.08 0.68 8.97
C ALA A 133 23.48 0.10 10.27
N HIS A 134 22.16 -0.16 10.31
CA HIS A 134 21.44 -0.83 11.41
C HIS A 134 21.25 -2.34 11.16
N GLY A 135 21.98 -2.90 10.18
CA GLY A 135 22.03 -4.35 9.92
C GLY A 135 20.88 -4.87 9.04
N MET A 136 20.14 -4.01 8.37
CA MET A 136 19.12 -4.42 7.40
C MET A 136 19.73 -4.72 6.03
N SER A 137 19.14 -5.65 5.30
CA SER A 137 19.53 -6.03 3.94
C SER A 137 18.42 -5.63 2.95
N ILE A 138 18.79 -5.20 1.75
CA ILE A 138 17.81 -4.93 0.69
C ILE A 138 17.12 -6.24 0.32
N GLY A 139 15.81 -6.24 0.38
CA GLY A 139 14.96 -7.39 0.04
C GLY A 139 14.26 -7.23 -1.30
N ASN A 140 13.74 -6.03 -1.60
CA ASN A 140 13.03 -5.74 -2.85
C ASN A 140 13.21 -4.28 -3.26
N GLU A 141 13.05 -4.01 -4.56
CA GLU A 141 12.98 -2.65 -5.10
C GLU A 141 11.78 -2.54 -6.05
N GLU A 142 10.96 -1.52 -5.86
CA GLU A 142 9.77 -1.30 -6.66
C GLU A 142 9.72 0.14 -7.16
N HIS A 143 9.35 0.31 -8.42
CA HIS A 143 8.98 1.61 -8.93
C HIS A 143 7.59 1.99 -8.40
N ARG A 144 7.49 3.16 -7.79
CA ARG A 144 6.21 3.81 -7.54
C ARG A 144 5.80 4.57 -8.80
N LEU A 145 4.67 4.18 -9.36
CA LEU A 145 4.13 4.76 -10.58
C LEU A 145 2.86 5.57 -10.28
N LEU A 146 2.71 6.67 -11.01
CA LEU A 146 1.54 7.55 -10.92
C LEU A 146 0.87 7.68 -12.29
N LEU A 147 -0.46 7.70 -12.28
CA LEU A 147 -1.31 8.02 -13.42
C LEU A 147 -2.10 9.29 -13.09
N ASP A 148 -2.08 10.28 -13.98
CA ASP A 148 -2.97 11.44 -13.90
C ASP A 148 -4.41 10.97 -14.22
N LEU A 149 -5.23 10.81 -13.16
CA LEU A 149 -6.57 10.24 -13.29
C LEU A 149 -7.51 11.12 -14.13
N PRO A 150 -7.63 12.45 -13.90
CA PRO A 150 -8.42 13.31 -14.75
C PRO A 150 -8.04 13.23 -16.22
N ALA A 151 -6.75 13.35 -16.54
CA ALA A 151 -6.26 13.27 -17.91
C ALA A 151 -6.54 11.91 -18.55
N TYR A 152 -6.41 10.82 -17.80
CA TYR A 152 -6.75 9.47 -18.27
C TYR A 152 -8.24 9.34 -18.61
N LEU A 153 -9.13 9.76 -17.68
CA LEU A 153 -10.57 9.66 -17.86
C LEU A 153 -11.06 10.51 -19.05
N ASP A 154 -10.52 11.71 -19.24
CA ASP A 154 -10.82 12.57 -20.37
C ASP A 154 -10.39 11.94 -21.70
N ALA A 155 -9.19 11.37 -21.75
CA ALA A 155 -8.68 10.68 -22.93
C ALA A 155 -9.49 9.41 -23.25
N ASP A 156 -9.88 8.64 -22.23
CA ASP A 156 -10.70 7.44 -22.40
C ASP A 156 -12.11 7.80 -22.89
N ALA A 157 -12.76 8.80 -22.31
CA ALA A 157 -14.07 9.29 -22.73
C ALA A 157 -14.07 9.77 -24.21
N ASN A 158 -13.00 10.44 -24.65
CA ASN A 158 -12.86 10.89 -26.03
C ASN A 158 -12.72 9.72 -27.02
N ARG A 159 -11.96 8.68 -26.65
CA ARG A 159 -11.86 7.45 -27.50
C ARG A 159 -13.21 6.77 -27.70
N TYR A 160 -14.12 6.85 -26.71
CA TYR A 160 -15.44 6.23 -26.79
C TYR A 160 -16.47 7.09 -27.56
N LYS A 161 -16.40 8.41 -27.49
CA LYS A 161 -17.23 9.31 -28.32
C LYS A 161 -16.99 9.02 -29.81
N ASP A 162 -15.76 8.78 -30.20
CA ASP A 162 -15.39 8.47 -31.57
C ASP A 162 -15.84 7.06 -32.01
N SER A 163 -16.03 6.13 -31.05
CA SER A 163 -16.49 4.76 -31.34
C SER A 163 -18.01 4.58 -31.36
N GLY A 164 -18.80 5.63 -31.02
CA GLY A 164 -20.27 5.57 -31.01
C GLY A 164 -20.87 4.74 -29.87
N ALA A 165 -20.07 4.32 -28.90
CA ALA A 165 -20.50 3.54 -27.74
C ALA A 165 -21.05 4.46 -26.63
N SER A 166 -22.11 4.00 -25.93
CA SER A 166 -22.72 4.75 -24.82
C SER A 166 -21.81 4.81 -23.59
N THR A 167 -21.70 5.99 -22.96
CA THR A 167 -20.78 6.28 -21.84
C THR A 167 -21.25 5.76 -20.47
N VAL A 168 -22.34 5.04 -20.39
CA VAL A 168 -22.93 4.61 -19.13
C VAL A 168 -23.26 3.12 -19.18
N VAL A 169 -22.28 2.27 -19.06
CA VAL A 169 -22.47 0.85 -18.64
C VAL A 169 -21.12 0.29 -18.20
N PRO A 170 -21.03 -0.61 -17.21
CA PRO A 170 -19.83 -1.40 -17.00
C PRO A 170 -19.50 -2.08 -18.33
N VAL A 171 -18.40 -1.65 -18.97
CA VAL A 171 -18.01 -2.20 -20.26
C VAL A 171 -17.50 -3.61 -20.01
N ILE A 172 -18.43 -4.55 -20.06
CA ILE A 172 -18.09 -5.92 -20.43
C ILE A 172 -17.55 -5.80 -21.86
N ARG A 173 -16.24 -5.72 -22.01
CA ARG A 173 -15.65 -5.97 -23.30
C ARG A 173 -15.87 -7.44 -23.56
N GLU A 174 -16.88 -7.76 -24.34
CA GLU A 174 -17.03 -9.10 -24.92
C GLU A 174 -15.87 -9.27 -25.92
N ASP A 175 -14.70 -9.59 -25.38
CA ASP A 175 -13.68 -10.24 -26.17
C ASP A 175 -14.18 -11.67 -26.34
N PRO A 176 -14.21 -12.24 -27.56
CA PRO A 176 -14.67 -13.62 -27.76
C PRO A 176 -13.88 -14.63 -26.90
N ASP A 177 -12.71 -14.23 -26.40
CA ASP A 177 -11.81 -15.10 -25.64
C ASP A 177 -11.95 -14.98 -24.13
N PHE A 178 -12.51 -13.88 -23.58
CA PHE A 178 -12.72 -13.68 -22.14
C PHE A 178 -13.76 -12.59 -21.82
N SER A 179 -14.32 -12.65 -20.61
CA SER A 179 -15.23 -11.61 -20.07
C SER A 179 -14.64 -11.00 -18.79
N VAL A 180 -15.10 -9.78 -18.42
CA VAL A 180 -14.72 -9.10 -17.19
C VAL A 180 -15.96 -8.74 -16.41
N THR A 181 -16.02 -9.16 -15.15
CA THR A 181 -17.04 -8.78 -14.16
C THR A 181 -16.43 -7.76 -13.21
N SER A 182 -17.16 -6.69 -12.89
CA SER A 182 -16.66 -5.60 -12.06
C SER A 182 -17.68 -5.21 -10.99
N TRP A 183 -17.20 -4.80 -9.80
CA TRP A 183 -18.05 -4.36 -8.69
C TRP A 183 -17.35 -3.31 -7.83
N ILE A 184 -18.14 -2.59 -7.02
CA ILE A 184 -17.70 -1.62 -6.04
C ILE A 184 -18.19 -2.10 -4.66
N GLY A 185 -17.32 -2.05 -3.66
CA GLY A 185 -17.58 -2.58 -2.31
C GLY A 185 -17.30 -4.08 -2.19
N ALA A 186 -18.08 -4.76 -1.37
CA ALA A 186 -17.89 -6.17 -1.08
C ALA A 186 -18.04 -7.06 -2.32
N CYS A 187 -17.25 -8.13 -2.38
CA CYS A 187 -17.28 -9.12 -3.46
C CYS A 187 -18.66 -9.81 -3.50
N PRO A 188 -19.31 -9.91 -4.69
CA PRO A 188 -20.55 -10.65 -4.83
C PRO A 188 -20.38 -12.13 -4.43
N GLU A 189 -21.43 -12.67 -3.77
CA GLU A 189 -21.39 -14.05 -3.23
C GLU A 189 -21.12 -15.09 -4.32
N GLU A 190 -21.67 -14.86 -5.51
CA GLU A 190 -21.58 -15.79 -6.65
C GLU A 190 -20.14 -15.96 -7.16
N VAL A 191 -19.25 -15.02 -6.89
CA VAL A 191 -17.86 -15.03 -7.36
C VAL A 191 -16.85 -15.11 -6.21
N LEU A 192 -17.30 -15.09 -4.95
CA LEU A 192 -16.45 -15.02 -3.77
C LEU A 192 -15.43 -16.17 -3.69
N GLU A 193 -15.85 -17.40 -3.99
CA GLU A 193 -14.95 -18.55 -3.96
C GLU A 193 -13.83 -18.44 -5.01
N SER A 194 -14.19 -18.05 -6.24
CA SER A 194 -13.21 -17.83 -7.31
C SER A 194 -12.28 -16.64 -7.02
N TRP A 195 -12.83 -15.58 -6.41
CA TRP A 195 -12.05 -14.44 -5.94
C TRP A 195 -11.02 -14.88 -4.89
N THR A 196 -11.45 -15.67 -3.90
CA THR A 196 -10.57 -16.19 -2.85
C THR A 196 -9.43 -17.02 -3.43
N GLN A 197 -9.72 -17.91 -4.39
CA GLN A 197 -8.70 -18.74 -5.04
C GLN A 197 -7.66 -17.89 -5.80
N LEU A 198 -8.09 -16.84 -6.50
CA LEU A 198 -7.17 -15.92 -7.18
C LEU A 198 -6.31 -15.12 -6.19
N ARG A 199 -6.85 -14.74 -5.03
CA ARG A 199 -6.08 -14.09 -3.96
C ARG A 199 -4.99 -15.01 -3.39
N VAL A 200 -5.33 -16.28 -3.13
CA VAL A 200 -4.32 -17.29 -2.74
C VAL A 200 -3.22 -17.42 -3.79
N GLN A 201 -3.59 -17.50 -5.07
CA GLN A 201 -2.61 -17.57 -6.15
C GLN A 201 -1.74 -16.32 -6.24
N MET A 202 -2.29 -15.13 -5.96
CA MET A 202 -1.52 -13.88 -5.94
C MET A 202 -0.45 -13.95 -4.86
N ASP A 203 -0.81 -14.38 -3.66
CA ASP A 203 0.14 -14.52 -2.55
C ASP A 203 1.31 -15.45 -2.90
N GLU A 204 1.08 -16.46 -3.75
CA GLU A 204 2.12 -17.37 -4.25
C GLU A 204 2.96 -16.75 -5.38
N ASP A 205 2.35 -15.92 -6.23
CA ASP A 205 2.95 -15.40 -7.47
C ASP A 205 3.65 -14.04 -7.31
N VAL A 206 3.36 -13.27 -6.24
CA VAL A 206 3.97 -11.95 -6.00
C VAL A 206 5.49 -12.07 -5.85
N PRO A 207 6.27 -11.35 -6.65
CA PRO A 207 7.71 -11.26 -6.44
C PRO A 207 8.00 -10.42 -5.20
N VAL A 208 8.35 -11.04 -4.09
CA VAL A 208 8.78 -10.33 -2.86
C VAL A 208 10.31 -10.17 -2.79
N GLY A 209 11.02 -10.50 -3.85
CA GLY A 209 12.48 -10.50 -3.86
C GLY A 209 13.05 -11.44 -2.81
N PHE A 210 13.88 -10.90 -1.92
CA PHE A 210 14.49 -11.62 -0.79
C PHE A 210 13.76 -11.39 0.53
N LEU A 211 12.63 -10.66 0.53
CA LEU A 211 11.84 -10.44 1.74
C LEU A 211 11.17 -11.74 2.20
N THR A 212 11.01 -11.85 3.50
CA THR A 212 10.24 -12.95 4.08
C THR A 212 8.76 -12.75 3.80
N ARG A 213 8.13 -13.76 3.24
CA ARG A 213 6.67 -13.76 3.01
C ARG A 213 5.94 -14.02 4.31
N SER A 214 4.84 -13.30 4.48
CA SER A 214 3.81 -13.68 5.44
C SER A 214 3.08 -14.93 4.93
N ALA A 215 2.73 -15.83 5.85
CA ALA A 215 1.83 -16.92 5.50
C ALA A 215 0.41 -16.37 5.41
N THR A 216 -0.07 -16.10 4.21
CA THR A 216 -1.45 -15.64 4.01
C THR A 216 -2.35 -16.86 3.84
N HIS A 217 -3.34 -16.99 4.71
CA HIS A 217 -4.40 -17.97 4.56
C HIS A 217 -5.67 -17.27 4.06
N ALA A 218 -5.70 -16.94 2.76
CA ALA A 218 -6.92 -16.39 2.19
C ALA A 218 -8.03 -17.45 2.30
N SER A 219 -9.12 -17.05 2.93
CA SER A 219 -10.38 -17.81 3.01
C SER A 219 -11.52 -16.85 2.75
N THR A 220 -12.69 -17.36 2.40
CA THR A 220 -13.87 -16.51 2.21
C THR A 220 -14.19 -15.67 3.47
N ALA A 221 -13.98 -16.24 4.65
CA ALA A 221 -14.16 -15.53 5.91
C ALA A 221 -13.11 -14.41 6.09
N ALA A 222 -11.83 -14.66 5.74
CA ALA A 222 -10.78 -13.63 5.79
C ALA A 222 -11.05 -12.50 4.80
N ILE A 223 -11.56 -12.80 3.60
CA ILE A 223 -11.99 -11.79 2.62
C ILE A 223 -13.08 -10.91 3.22
N ARG A 224 -14.14 -11.49 3.79
CA ARG A 224 -15.24 -10.72 4.42
C ARG A 224 -14.75 -9.83 5.58
N SER A 225 -13.92 -10.37 6.47
CA SER A 225 -13.32 -9.58 7.56
C SER A 225 -12.43 -8.46 7.07
N HIS A 226 -11.72 -8.67 5.94
CA HIS A 226 -10.95 -7.61 5.30
C HIS A 226 -11.84 -6.51 4.72
N GLU A 227 -12.91 -6.88 4.00
CA GLU A 227 -13.87 -5.95 3.41
C GLU A 227 -14.55 -5.08 4.49
N GLU A 228 -15.04 -5.71 5.56
CA GLU A 228 -15.65 -5.02 6.70
C GLU A 228 -14.68 -3.99 7.32
N ARG A 229 -13.44 -4.40 7.59
CA ARG A 229 -12.43 -3.50 8.15
C ARG A 229 -12.10 -2.35 7.20
N MET A 230 -12.00 -2.60 5.90
CA MET A 230 -11.75 -1.53 4.91
C MET A 230 -12.88 -0.52 4.91
N GLU A 231 -14.13 -0.98 4.94
CA GLU A 231 -15.31 -0.09 5.02
C GLU A 231 -15.30 0.74 6.31
N GLU A 232 -15.05 0.11 7.48
CA GLU A 232 -14.93 0.80 8.78
C GLU A 232 -13.82 1.86 8.79
N GLN A 233 -12.72 1.61 8.09
CA GLN A 233 -11.61 2.57 7.93
C GLN A 233 -11.85 3.61 6.82
N GLY A 234 -13.04 3.63 6.21
CA GLY A 234 -13.41 4.60 5.18
C GLY A 234 -12.84 4.31 3.79
N TRP A 235 -12.43 3.06 3.52
CA TRP A 235 -12.00 2.63 2.21
C TRP A 235 -13.15 2.05 1.39
N THR A 236 -13.17 2.37 0.09
CA THR A 236 -14.03 1.73 -0.90
C THR A 236 -13.17 0.87 -1.81
N LEU A 237 -13.48 -0.42 -1.88
CA LEU A 237 -12.84 -1.36 -2.80
C LEU A 237 -13.52 -1.29 -4.17
N VAL A 238 -12.72 -1.27 -5.23
CA VAL A 238 -13.18 -1.31 -6.62
C VAL A 238 -12.45 -2.45 -7.31
N SER A 239 -13.20 -3.46 -7.72
CA SER A 239 -12.62 -4.72 -8.15
C SER A 239 -13.13 -5.16 -9.51
N SER A 240 -12.29 -5.90 -10.24
CA SER A 240 -12.65 -6.55 -11.49
C SER A 240 -12.02 -7.94 -11.57
N MET A 241 -12.76 -8.90 -12.11
CA MET A 241 -12.34 -10.28 -12.32
C MET A 241 -12.58 -10.72 -13.75
N ALA A 242 -11.60 -11.38 -14.35
CA ALA A 242 -11.67 -11.91 -15.71
C ALA A 242 -11.97 -13.40 -15.73
N HIS A 243 -12.80 -13.81 -16.68
CA HIS A 243 -13.22 -15.19 -16.87
C HIS A 243 -12.97 -15.65 -18.30
N VAL A 244 -12.58 -16.92 -18.45
CA VAL A 244 -12.59 -17.67 -19.72
C VAL A 244 -13.59 -18.81 -19.56
N GLY A 245 -14.76 -18.69 -20.19
CA GLY A 245 -15.90 -19.52 -19.84
C GLY A 245 -16.33 -19.29 -18.39
N GLU A 246 -16.39 -20.37 -17.60
CA GLU A 246 -16.71 -20.30 -16.16
C GLU A 246 -15.48 -20.16 -15.26
N LEU A 247 -14.26 -20.25 -15.82
CA LEU A 247 -13.03 -20.21 -15.06
C LEU A 247 -12.58 -18.76 -14.82
N ALA A 248 -12.41 -18.35 -13.57
CA ALA A 248 -11.76 -17.11 -13.21
C ALA A 248 -10.25 -17.22 -13.47
N VAL A 249 -9.69 -16.27 -14.23
CA VAL A 249 -8.31 -16.33 -14.73
C VAL A 249 -7.47 -15.10 -14.37
N GLY A 250 -8.04 -14.17 -13.64
CA GLY A 250 -7.32 -12.99 -13.17
C GLY A 250 -8.21 -11.97 -12.50
N TYR A 251 -7.59 -11.06 -11.76
CA TYR A 251 -8.29 -9.98 -11.06
C TYR A 251 -7.43 -8.72 -10.94
N THR A 252 -8.07 -7.64 -10.56
CA THR A 252 -7.40 -6.41 -10.14
C THR A 252 -8.26 -5.69 -9.11
N GLU A 253 -7.62 -4.94 -8.20
CA GLU A 253 -8.29 -4.18 -7.15
C GLU A 253 -7.73 -2.77 -7.04
N ILE A 254 -8.59 -1.82 -6.75
CA ILE A 254 -8.29 -0.43 -6.44
C ILE A 254 -8.91 -0.10 -5.10
N MET A 255 -8.18 0.65 -4.27
CA MET A 255 -8.67 1.19 -3.00
C MET A 255 -8.82 2.70 -3.08
N VAL A 256 -9.96 3.21 -2.63
CA VAL A 256 -10.28 4.64 -2.60
C VAL A 256 -10.58 5.04 -1.16
N SER A 257 -9.75 5.93 -0.59
CA SER A 257 -9.99 6.46 0.75
C SER A 257 -10.99 7.61 0.72
N SER A 258 -11.97 7.62 1.62
CA SER A 258 -12.85 8.77 1.85
C SER A 258 -12.14 9.92 2.57
N HIS A 259 -11.07 9.63 3.30
CA HIS A 259 -10.28 10.58 4.07
C HIS A 259 -9.13 11.17 3.27
N ASP A 260 -8.55 10.40 2.34
CA ASP A 260 -7.39 10.78 1.51
C ASP A 260 -7.69 10.62 0.02
N PRO A 261 -8.74 11.27 -0.52
CA PRO A 261 -9.25 10.98 -1.85
C PRO A 261 -8.36 11.46 -3.01
N GLN A 262 -7.29 12.22 -2.72
CA GLN A 262 -6.43 12.78 -3.78
C GLN A 262 -5.60 11.73 -4.50
N ILE A 263 -5.29 10.62 -3.83
CA ILE A 263 -4.52 9.51 -4.38
C ILE A 263 -5.32 8.23 -4.21
N VAL A 264 -5.62 7.60 -5.32
CA VAL A 264 -6.28 6.30 -5.41
C VAL A 264 -5.19 5.24 -5.50
N ILE A 265 -5.32 4.16 -4.75
CA ILE A 265 -4.30 3.11 -4.68
C ILE A 265 -4.72 1.94 -5.56
N GLN A 266 -3.97 1.69 -6.61
CA GLN A 266 -4.09 0.49 -7.42
C GLN A 266 -3.24 -0.60 -6.79
N GLU A 267 -3.91 -1.54 -6.19
CA GLU A 267 -3.34 -2.73 -5.57
C GLU A 267 -2.99 -3.81 -6.61
N ASP A 268 -3.21 -5.02 -6.28
CA ASP A 268 -2.87 -6.20 -7.04
C ASP A 268 -3.45 -6.21 -8.46
N THR A 269 -2.73 -6.85 -9.36
CA THR A 269 -3.22 -7.29 -10.66
C THR A 269 -2.61 -8.64 -10.99
N LEU A 270 -3.43 -9.67 -10.94
CA LEU A 270 -3.06 -11.03 -11.29
C LEU A 270 -3.69 -11.44 -12.62
N VAL A 271 -2.92 -12.13 -13.43
CA VAL A 271 -3.43 -12.99 -14.54
C VAL A 271 -2.75 -14.33 -14.42
N ASP A 272 -3.54 -15.39 -14.36
CA ASP A 272 -3.04 -16.77 -14.35
C ASP A 272 -2.03 -16.98 -15.48
N ARG A 273 -0.94 -17.67 -15.19
CA ARG A 273 0.20 -17.82 -16.10
C ARG A 273 -0.19 -18.41 -17.47
N ALA A 274 -1.17 -19.33 -17.48
CA ALA A 274 -1.66 -19.95 -18.71
C ALA A 274 -2.44 -18.99 -19.63
N TYR A 275 -2.89 -17.86 -19.08
CA TYR A 275 -3.73 -16.88 -19.78
C TYR A 275 -3.03 -15.55 -20.04
N ARG A 276 -1.75 -15.40 -19.63
CA ARG A 276 -0.94 -14.20 -19.90
C ARG A 276 -0.73 -13.96 -21.39
N GLY A 277 -0.44 -12.72 -21.76
CA GLY A 277 -0.20 -12.33 -23.17
C GLY A 277 -1.47 -12.13 -24.02
N ARG A 278 -2.67 -12.29 -23.45
CA ARG A 278 -3.96 -12.12 -24.15
C ARG A 278 -4.62 -10.75 -23.91
N GLY A 279 -3.95 -9.80 -23.27
CA GLY A 279 -4.49 -8.48 -22.98
C GLY A 279 -5.41 -8.41 -21.74
N ILE A 280 -5.60 -9.52 -21.01
CA ILE A 280 -6.49 -9.62 -19.83
C ILE A 280 -6.10 -8.62 -18.75
N GLY A 281 -4.83 -8.53 -18.38
CA GLY A 281 -4.37 -7.57 -17.35
C GLY A 281 -4.70 -6.12 -17.71
N ARG A 282 -4.56 -5.75 -18.98
CA ARG A 282 -4.97 -4.42 -19.47
C ARG A 282 -6.47 -4.22 -19.38
N ALA A 283 -7.27 -5.20 -19.77
CA ALA A 283 -8.72 -5.14 -19.72
C ALA A 283 -9.22 -4.98 -18.27
N LEU A 284 -8.64 -5.72 -17.33
CA LEU A 284 -8.92 -5.63 -15.90
C LEU A 284 -8.65 -4.21 -15.35
N LYS A 285 -7.44 -3.67 -15.54
CA LYS A 285 -7.10 -2.32 -15.07
C LYS A 285 -7.98 -1.25 -15.70
N VAL A 286 -8.28 -1.34 -17.01
CA VAL A 286 -9.17 -0.41 -17.68
C VAL A 286 -10.58 -0.50 -17.12
N ALA A 287 -11.10 -1.71 -16.86
CA ALA A 287 -12.41 -1.90 -16.26
C ALA A 287 -12.51 -1.23 -14.88
N ASN A 288 -11.50 -1.41 -14.03
CA ASN A 288 -11.46 -0.78 -12.71
C ASN A 288 -11.37 0.75 -12.78
N LEU A 289 -10.47 1.29 -13.60
CA LEU A 289 -10.34 2.75 -13.76
C LEU A 289 -11.65 3.42 -14.23
N ARG A 290 -12.44 2.73 -15.05
CA ARG A 290 -13.75 3.21 -15.53
C ARG A 290 -14.84 3.19 -14.48
N GLN A 291 -14.70 2.42 -13.40
CA GLN A 291 -15.64 2.44 -12.29
C GLN A 291 -15.42 3.65 -11.36
N LEU A 292 -14.21 4.22 -11.33
CA LEU A 292 -13.84 5.28 -10.39
C LEU A 292 -14.82 6.47 -10.39
N PRO A 293 -15.33 6.97 -11.52
CA PRO A 293 -16.31 8.06 -11.50
C PRO A 293 -17.62 7.76 -10.75
N ALA A 294 -17.93 6.48 -10.50
CA ALA A 294 -19.08 6.07 -9.69
C ALA A 294 -18.80 6.12 -8.19
N VAL A 295 -17.54 6.22 -7.76
CA VAL A 295 -17.13 6.36 -6.36
C VAL A 295 -17.03 7.85 -6.02
N ALA A 296 -17.92 8.34 -5.17
CA ALA A 296 -18.04 9.79 -4.89
C ALA A 296 -16.72 10.41 -4.40
N ALA A 297 -15.92 9.69 -3.61
CA ALA A 297 -14.63 10.16 -3.10
C ALA A 297 -13.62 10.47 -4.21
N THR A 298 -13.73 9.85 -5.40
CA THR A 298 -12.79 10.09 -6.50
C THR A 298 -13.01 11.42 -7.23
N ALA A 299 -14.06 12.17 -6.92
CA ALA A 299 -14.32 13.48 -7.54
C ALA A 299 -13.17 14.49 -7.36
N SER A 300 -12.35 14.32 -6.30
CA SER A 300 -11.16 15.12 -6.04
C SER A 300 -9.85 14.39 -6.30
N ALA A 301 -9.92 13.15 -6.78
CA ALA A 301 -8.72 12.34 -7.04
C ALA A 301 -7.89 12.92 -8.18
N LYS A 302 -6.60 13.02 -7.96
CA LYS A 302 -5.63 13.52 -8.95
C LYS A 302 -4.79 12.39 -9.53
N TRP A 303 -4.46 11.41 -8.69
CA TRP A 303 -3.49 10.38 -9.03
C TRP A 303 -4.04 8.99 -8.73
N VAL A 304 -3.71 8.04 -9.60
CA VAL A 304 -3.72 6.62 -9.26
C VAL A 304 -2.27 6.21 -9.03
N GLN A 305 -1.98 5.66 -7.87
CA GLN A 305 -0.65 5.17 -7.48
C GLN A 305 -0.62 3.65 -7.53
N THR A 306 0.47 3.09 -8.01
CA THR A 306 0.76 1.64 -7.92
C THR A 306 2.26 1.40 -7.73
N TYR A 307 2.60 0.23 -7.23
CA TYR A 307 3.98 -0.24 -7.13
C TYR A 307 4.21 -1.41 -8.07
N THR A 308 5.42 -1.51 -8.60
CA THR A 308 5.79 -2.58 -9.51
C THR A 308 7.27 -2.88 -9.33
N ALA A 309 7.61 -4.16 -9.07
CA ALA A 309 8.99 -4.60 -8.95
C ALA A 309 9.81 -4.14 -10.16
N THR A 310 11.03 -3.65 -9.91
CA THR A 310 11.88 -3.01 -10.93
C THR A 310 12.26 -3.95 -12.08
N ASP A 311 12.18 -5.24 -11.87
CA ASP A 311 12.45 -6.31 -12.85
C ASP A 311 11.18 -6.90 -13.49
N ASN A 312 9.97 -6.44 -13.09
CA ASN A 312 8.72 -6.90 -13.68
C ASN A 312 8.37 -6.13 -14.97
N GLU A 313 9.20 -6.32 -15.99
CA GLU A 313 9.05 -5.65 -17.29
C GLU A 313 7.65 -5.78 -17.92
N PRO A 314 6.95 -6.94 -17.86
CA PRO A 314 5.59 -7.04 -18.41
C PRO A 314 4.61 -6.09 -17.73
N MET A 315 4.65 -5.95 -16.41
CA MET A 315 3.76 -5.07 -15.66
C MET A 315 4.17 -3.59 -15.85
N LEU A 316 5.47 -3.29 -15.90
CA LEU A 316 5.97 -1.96 -16.21
C LEU A 316 5.55 -1.49 -17.62
N ALA A 317 5.60 -2.38 -18.62
CA ALA A 317 5.11 -2.08 -19.95
C ALA A 317 3.60 -1.83 -19.96
N LEU A 318 2.81 -2.69 -19.29
CA LEU A 318 1.37 -2.52 -19.15
C LEU A 318 1.01 -1.18 -18.50
N ASN A 319 1.65 -0.84 -17.39
CA ASN A 319 1.40 0.43 -16.69
C ASN A 319 1.77 1.63 -17.57
N ARG A 320 2.90 1.58 -18.27
CA ARG A 320 3.33 2.63 -19.20
C ARG A 320 2.32 2.83 -20.35
N ASP A 321 1.79 1.74 -20.91
CA ASP A 321 0.78 1.78 -21.97
C ASP A 321 -0.56 2.39 -21.51
N LEU A 322 -0.85 2.32 -20.21
CA LEU A 322 -2.01 2.99 -19.61
C LEU A 322 -1.75 4.47 -19.30
N GLY A 323 -0.49 4.92 -19.36
CA GLY A 323 -0.09 6.30 -19.09
C GLY A 323 0.51 6.53 -17.70
N PHE A 324 0.81 5.47 -16.95
CA PHE A 324 1.57 5.59 -15.72
C PHE A 324 3.03 6.00 -16.00
N PHE A 325 3.59 6.83 -15.14
CA PHE A 325 5.00 7.20 -15.17
C PHE A 325 5.65 6.91 -13.81
N ILE A 326 6.94 6.60 -13.81
CA ILE A 326 7.72 6.36 -12.60
C ILE A 326 7.93 7.69 -11.88
N ALA A 327 7.47 7.80 -10.64
CA ALA A 327 7.61 8.96 -9.79
C ALA A 327 8.87 8.89 -8.92
N ASP A 328 9.10 7.75 -8.29
CA ASP A 328 10.29 7.41 -7.52
C ASP A 328 10.44 5.88 -7.40
N THR A 329 11.46 5.43 -6.67
CA THR A 329 11.68 3.99 -6.41
C THR A 329 11.71 3.77 -4.92
N MET A 330 10.95 2.80 -4.46
CA MET A 330 10.96 2.29 -3.10
C MET A 330 12.00 1.18 -3.00
N THR A 331 12.75 1.18 -1.92
CA THR A 331 13.61 0.06 -1.50
C THR A 331 13.08 -0.48 -0.20
N ALA A 332 12.66 -1.72 -0.19
CA ALA A 332 12.26 -2.46 1.00
C ALA A 332 13.47 -3.22 1.56
N LEU A 333 13.66 -3.10 2.87
CA LEU A 333 14.78 -3.74 3.57
C LEU A 333 14.25 -4.60 4.73
N GLU A 334 15.00 -5.66 5.02
CA GLU A 334 14.65 -6.63 6.06
C GLU A 334 15.84 -6.91 6.97
N LYS A 335 15.55 -7.12 8.24
CA LYS A 335 16.47 -7.67 9.23
C LYS A 335 15.80 -8.83 9.96
N LYS A 336 16.50 -9.96 10.07
CA LYS A 336 16.12 -11.06 10.94
C LYS A 336 16.75 -10.85 12.31
N SER A 337 15.95 -10.92 13.35
CA SER A 337 16.42 -10.88 14.73
C SER A 337 17.19 -12.16 15.01
N ASP A 338 18.43 -12.05 15.47
CA ASP A 338 19.23 -13.20 15.95
C ASP A 338 18.71 -13.62 17.33
N HIS A 339 17.48 -14.14 17.43
CA HIS A 339 16.99 -14.78 18.65
C HIS A 339 17.57 -16.20 18.84
N SER A 340 18.85 -16.39 18.51
CA SER A 340 19.64 -17.54 18.97
C SER A 340 20.23 -17.25 20.35
N ARG A 341 19.40 -16.81 21.30
CA ARG A 341 19.81 -16.81 22.72
C ARG A 341 18.99 -17.86 23.44
N ALA A 342 19.76 -18.94 23.76
CA ALA A 342 19.42 -20.15 24.48
C ALA A 342 18.59 -19.93 25.75
#